data_54b821e5bc60dbdd069424058ccb283f
#
_entry.id   54b821e5bc60dbdd069424058ccb283f
#
_cell.length_a   1.000
_cell.length_b   1.000
_cell.length_c   1.000
_cell.angle_alpha   90.00
_cell.angle_beta   90.00
_cell.angle_gamma   90.00
#
_symmetry.space_group_name_H-M   'P 1'
#
loop_
_entity.id
_entity.type
_entity.pdbx_description
1 polymer ?
#
loop_
_entity_poly.entity_id
_entity_poly.type
_entity_poly.pdbx_seq_one_letter_code
_entity_poly.pdbx_strand_id
1 'polypeptide(L)' 'MPPTVVNRVKELRIAQGWTQEQLAQATGVSRQSINSIERNRYVPSLELALTFARIFSCSTDQIFQLENPT' A
#
# COMPACT_ATOMS: atom_id res chain seq x y z
N MET A 1 -20.67 -1.13 11.45
CA MET A 1 -19.31 -1.67 11.35
C MET A 1 -18.34 -0.54 11.05
N PRO A 2 -17.13 -0.61 11.58
CA PRO A 2 -16.15 0.43 11.29
C PRO A 2 -15.76 0.40 9.81
N PRO A 3 -15.30 1.52 9.25
CA PRO A 3 -14.79 1.53 7.90
C PRO A 3 -13.52 0.69 7.79
N THR A 4 -13.28 0.14 6.61
CA THR A 4 -12.05 -0.58 6.31
C THR A 4 -11.14 0.29 5.45
N VAL A 5 -9.84 0.04 5.56
CA VAL A 5 -8.88 0.70 4.71
C VAL A 5 -8.64 -0.15 3.48
N VAL A 6 -8.84 0.43 2.31
CA VAL A 6 -8.51 -0.21 1.03
C VAL A 6 -7.39 0.57 0.38
N ASN A 7 -6.66 -0.05 -0.54
CA ASN A 7 -5.52 0.62 -1.14
C ASN A 7 -5.33 0.25 -2.60
N ARG A 8 -4.49 1.05 -3.27
CA ARG A 8 -4.13 0.87 -4.66
C ARG A 8 -2.64 0.51 -4.82
N VAL A 9 -2.04 -0.06 -3.78
CA VAL A 9 -0.59 -0.36 -3.80
C VAL A 9 -0.24 -1.30 -4.94
N LYS A 10 -1.00 -2.38 -5.13
CA LYS A 10 -0.75 -3.34 -6.21
C LYS A 10 -0.83 -2.68 -7.58
N GLU A 11 -1.87 -1.86 -7.79
CA GLU A 11 -2.08 -1.15 -9.05
C GLU A 11 -0.90 -0.24 -9.36
N LEU A 12 -0.48 0.54 -8.37
CA LEU A 12 0.63 1.47 -8.54
C LEU A 12 1.95 0.73 -8.75
N ARG A 13 2.15 -0.37 -8.03
CA ARG A 13 3.34 -1.20 -8.19
C ARG A 13 3.43 -1.75 -9.61
N ILE A 14 2.34 -2.28 -10.12
CA ILE A 14 2.29 -2.85 -11.47
C ILE A 14 2.54 -1.76 -12.51
N ALA A 15 1.97 -0.57 -12.29
CA ALA A 15 2.19 0.57 -13.19
C ALA A 15 3.67 0.97 -13.26
N GLN A 16 4.42 0.74 -12.17
CA GLN A 16 5.86 0.99 -12.15
C GLN A 16 6.67 -0.15 -12.79
N GLY A 17 6.03 -1.26 -13.09
CA GLY A 17 6.71 -2.43 -13.62
C GLY A 17 7.47 -3.21 -12.55
N TRP A 18 7.09 -3.09 -11.29
CA TRP A 18 7.80 -3.71 -10.17
C TRP A 18 7.17 -5.00 -9.71
N THR A 19 8.02 -5.92 -9.23
CA THR A 19 7.56 -7.10 -8.49
C THR A 19 7.30 -6.71 -7.04
N GLN A 20 6.62 -7.58 -6.30
CA GLN A 20 6.45 -7.39 -4.86
C GLN A 20 7.80 -7.30 -4.15
N GLU A 21 8.77 -8.11 -4.58
CA GLU A 21 10.12 -8.10 -4.01
C GLU A 21 10.80 -6.74 -4.20
N GLN A 22 10.66 -6.16 -5.40
CA GLN A 22 11.26 -4.86 -5.68
C GLN A 22 10.63 -3.77 -4.83
N LEU A 23 9.32 -3.80 -4.65
CA LEU A 23 8.64 -2.83 -3.78
C LEU A 23 9.05 -3.03 -2.32
N ALA A 24 9.19 -4.27 -1.88
CA ALA A 24 9.65 -4.58 -0.53
C ALA A 24 11.03 -3.99 -0.28
N GLN A 25 11.96 -4.16 -1.22
CA GLN A 25 13.30 -3.60 -1.11
C GLN A 25 13.27 -2.07 -1.06
N ALA A 26 12.42 -1.45 -1.87
CA ALA A 26 12.32 0.01 -1.92
C ALA A 26 11.76 0.60 -0.63
N THR A 27 10.93 -0.14 0.08
CA THR A 27 10.26 0.34 1.30
C THR A 27 10.95 -0.15 2.58
N GLY A 28 11.82 -1.13 2.48
CA GLY A 28 12.50 -1.68 3.65
C GLY A 28 11.66 -2.66 4.46
N VAL A 29 10.58 -3.18 3.88
CA VAL A 29 9.74 -4.20 4.55
C VAL A 29 9.86 -5.51 3.79
N SER A 30 9.31 -6.60 4.36
CA SER A 30 9.37 -7.91 3.73
C SER A 30 8.39 -8.01 2.56
N ARG A 31 8.68 -8.93 1.63
CA ARG A 31 7.74 -9.24 0.54
C ARG A 31 6.40 -9.72 1.10
N GLN A 32 6.44 -10.48 2.20
CA GLN A 32 5.22 -10.97 2.84
C GLN A 32 4.35 -9.81 3.33
N SER A 33 4.97 -8.76 3.88
CA SER A 33 4.24 -7.56 4.31
C SER A 33 3.59 -6.87 3.12
N ILE A 34 4.30 -6.73 2.01
CA ILE A 34 3.74 -6.14 0.79
C ILE A 34 2.53 -6.96 0.32
N ASN A 35 2.67 -8.27 0.26
CA ASN A 35 1.56 -9.15 -0.16
C ASN A 35 0.33 -8.98 0.74
N SER A 36 0.54 -8.92 2.07
CA SER A 36 -0.55 -8.76 3.03
C SER A 36 -1.24 -7.41 2.87
N ILE A 37 -0.46 -6.34 2.62
CA ILE A 37 -1.01 -5.01 2.40
C ILE A 37 -1.85 -4.99 1.13
N GLU A 38 -1.34 -5.55 0.03
CA GLU A 38 -2.05 -5.57 -1.25
C GLU A 38 -3.36 -6.35 -1.17
N ARG A 39 -3.43 -7.32 -0.27
CA ARG A 39 -4.64 -8.13 -0.07
C ARG A 39 -5.56 -7.56 1.01
N ASN A 40 -5.29 -6.37 1.49
CA ASN A 40 -6.07 -5.70 2.53
C ASN A 40 -6.15 -6.49 3.85
N ARG A 41 -5.14 -7.31 4.13
CA ARG A 41 -5.07 -8.08 5.38
C ARG A 41 -4.26 -7.38 6.44
N TYR A 42 -3.57 -6.32 6.08
CA TYR A 42 -2.68 -5.59 6.96
C TYR A 42 -2.72 -4.12 6.59
N VAL A 43 -3.02 -3.27 7.58
CA VAL A 43 -3.03 -1.82 7.39
C VAL A 43 -1.63 -1.32 7.76
N PRO A 44 -0.91 -0.68 6.83
CA PRO A 44 0.44 -0.22 7.12
C PRO A 44 0.43 0.90 8.17
N SER A 45 1.56 1.05 8.87
CA SER A 45 1.77 2.18 9.76
C SER A 45 1.73 3.47 8.96
N LEU A 46 1.52 4.59 9.66
CA LEU A 46 1.58 5.91 9.01
C LEU A 46 2.93 6.12 8.33
N GLU A 47 4.01 5.71 8.99
CA GLU A 47 5.36 5.84 8.44
C GLU A 47 5.47 5.10 7.10
N LEU A 48 4.99 3.86 7.05
CA LEU A 48 5.04 3.08 5.82
C LEU A 48 4.13 3.67 4.74
N ALA A 49 2.95 4.16 5.13
CA ALA A 49 2.03 4.80 4.19
C ALA A 49 2.67 6.04 3.55
N LEU A 50 3.38 6.85 4.33
CA LEU A 50 4.08 8.02 3.82
C LEU A 50 5.25 7.62 2.91
N THR A 51 5.90 6.49 3.20
CA THR A 51 6.96 5.96 2.36
C THR A 51 6.40 5.54 0.99
N PHE A 52 5.27 4.87 0.97
CA PHE A 52 4.60 4.54 -0.29
C PHE A 52 4.26 5.80 -1.09
N ALA A 53 3.74 6.83 -0.42
CA ALA A 53 3.39 8.08 -1.07
C ALA A 53 4.59 8.71 -1.75
N ARG A 54 5.75 8.68 -1.09
CA ARG A 54 6.99 9.20 -1.65
C ARG A 54 7.45 8.38 -2.86
N ILE A 55 7.42 7.05 -2.74
CA ILE A 55 7.88 6.16 -3.80
C ILE A 55 7.00 6.28 -5.04
N PHE A 56 5.69 6.36 -4.85
CA PHE A 56 4.74 6.44 -5.95
C PHE A 56 4.46 7.88 -6.40
N SER A 57 5.09 8.87 -5.77
CA SER A 57 4.95 10.29 -6.10
C SER A 57 3.48 10.74 -6.10
N CYS A 58 2.75 10.33 -5.07
CA CYS A 58 1.36 10.73 -4.90
C CYS A 58 1.05 10.89 -3.41
N SER A 59 -0.13 11.40 -3.08
CA SER A 59 -0.50 11.59 -1.69
C SER A 59 -0.99 10.28 -1.09
N THR A 60 -0.97 10.18 0.24
CA THR A 60 -1.49 9.00 0.93
C THR A 60 -2.96 8.77 0.61
N ASP A 61 -3.74 9.85 0.45
CA ASP A 61 -5.16 9.77 0.12
C ASP A 61 -5.42 9.11 -1.24
N GLN A 62 -4.46 9.24 -2.15
CA GLN A 62 -4.56 8.63 -3.47
C GLN A 62 -4.25 7.14 -3.43
N ILE A 63 -3.56 6.67 -2.40
CA ILE A 63 -3.18 5.27 -2.25
C ILE A 63 -4.12 4.53 -1.31
N PHE A 64 -4.44 5.15 -0.17
CA PHE A 64 -5.22 4.53 0.91
C PHE A 64 -6.51 5.29 1.12
N GLN A 65 -7.61 4.58 1.25
CA GLN A 65 -8.93 5.17 1.38
C GLN A 65 -9.74 4.39 2.39
N LEU A 66 -10.67 5.08 3.04
CA LEU A 66 -11.64 4.43 3.90
C LEU A 66 -12.83 4.02 3.05
N GLU A 67 -13.26 2.79 3.20
CA GLU A 67 -14.44 2.28 2.53
C GLU A 67 -15.45 1.92 3.60
N ASN A 68 -16.56 2.63 3.64
CA ASN A 68 -17.60 2.39 4.62
C ASN A 68 -18.51 1.27 4.15
N PRO A 69 -18.80 0.31 5.02
CA PRO A 69 -19.83 -0.69 4.71
C PRO A 69 -21.19 0.01 4.74
N THR A 70 -21.96 -0.10 3.70
CA THR A 70 -23.29 0.51 3.62
C THR A 70 -24.34 -0.53 3.33
#